data_3b6da4a7cb15816144836a4474a0bd43
#
_entry.id   3b6da4a7cb15816144836a4474a0bd43
#
_cell.length_a   1.000
_cell.length_b   1.000
_cell.length_c   1.000
_cell.angle_alpha   90.00
_cell.angle_beta   90.00
_cell.angle_gamma   90.00
#
_symmetry.space_group_name_H-M   'P 1'
#
loop_
_entity.id
_entity.type
_entity.pdbx_description
1 polymer ?
#
loop_
_entity_poly.entity_id
_entity_poly.type
_entity_poly.pdbx_seq_one_letter_code
_entity_poly.pdbx_strand_id
1 'polypeptide(L)'
;MFAGSETTFTSDFPHKHPHLEEDRQVRLERWATGTRFTHDFRSRSNYFRNASFRRDIPSVKLSPLKTGGIVLAHMQRSIGLLSLTFVAISGILGSGWLFAPLMAAQAAGPSSLIAWMIGGFAMLLLAATFAEIAAILPVAGGIGRVPHFSHGSVVSMTMGWTAWVGYNTTATIEVEAVLRYSKSLAPWLYGSDGLLSPAGLAVACVLLAVFTVLNAFGVRFFARLNTALTWVKILVPAGLAAVILTSEFRYANFSEYGGFAPEGLKGILSAISTGGVIFALIGFRHVIDMAGEARNPKVNVPLALVISLVVCLLIYGGLQLAFLGALDQSQLKQGWAALSFPGELGPMAALATAVGALWIVSILDSSARISSFASALVSVGSNARLGLAMAQNGLFPKFMETLSARGVPLFALLINFVVSALFFFILPFNEVLALNTSSIVLSFVVGPVAVLAFRQLMADAPRAFVLPAAPVTGCLAFVVASLIIYWSGWDTMLHLGVCLVIGFLLMIYRNSRGGFDSLDWREAAWLAPYLAGLVLISWLGSFGGGAGYLPVGPDIAVVSALAVAVYILAVRLRLRQDKFDLYMAEEKADERMEYGDGA
;
A
#
# COMPACT_ATOMS: atom_id res chain seq x y z
N MET A 1 -60.66 23.10 -30.28
CA MET A 1 -61.09 24.45 -29.86
C MET A 1 -59.90 25.08 -29.15
N PHE A 2 -59.49 26.21 -29.66
CA PHE A 2 -58.52 27.24 -29.17
C PHE A 2 -57.07 26.75 -28.99
N ALA A 3 -56.09 27.08 -29.86
CA ALA A 3 -55.54 28.37 -30.32
C ALA A 3 -54.79 29.06 -29.14
N GLY A 4 -53.47 29.11 -29.07
CA GLY A 4 -52.52 29.92 -29.77
C GLY A 4 -51.86 30.85 -28.78
N SER A 5 -50.53 30.89 -28.70
CA SER A 5 -49.72 32.11 -28.80
C SER A 5 -48.22 31.80 -28.67
N GLU A 6 -47.52 32.08 -29.77
CA GLU A 6 -46.06 32.24 -29.83
C GLU A 6 -45.66 33.49 -29.07
N THR A 7 -44.60 33.38 -28.29
CA THR A 7 -43.82 34.56 -27.87
C THR A 7 -42.34 34.29 -28.12
N THR A 8 -41.85 34.92 -29.20
CA THR A 8 -40.46 35.12 -29.56
C THR A 8 -39.73 35.91 -28.49
N PHE A 9 -38.67 35.31 -27.93
CA PHE A 9 -37.66 36.07 -27.16
C PHE A 9 -36.36 36.10 -27.98
N THR A 10 -36.06 37.28 -28.53
CA THR A 10 -34.75 37.66 -29.06
C THR A 10 -33.82 37.97 -27.88
N SER A 11 -32.70 37.26 -27.76
CA SER A 11 -31.60 37.67 -26.90
C SER A 11 -30.36 37.90 -27.74
N ASP A 12 -29.97 39.15 -27.80
CA ASP A 12 -28.66 39.59 -28.31
C ASP A 12 -27.53 39.02 -27.48
N PHE A 13 -26.55 38.39 -28.15
CA PHE A 13 -25.23 38.08 -27.61
C PHE A 13 -24.16 38.78 -28.44
N PRO A 14 -23.17 39.44 -27.81
CA PRO A 14 -22.15 40.20 -28.52
C PRO A 14 -21.02 39.36 -29.10
N HIS A 15 -20.56 39.80 -30.22
CA HIS A 15 -19.42 39.53 -31.07
C HIS A 15 -18.35 38.51 -30.57
N LYS A 16 -18.22 37.40 -31.32
CA LYS A 16 -17.08 36.52 -31.35
C LYS A 16 -15.90 37.16 -32.10
N HIS A 17 -14.69 37.05 -31.54
CA HIS A 17 -13.45 37.48 -32.18
C HIS A 17 -13.05 36.50 -33.32
N PRO A 18 -12.88 36.96 -34.57
CA PRO A 18 -12.60 36.08 -35.71
C PRO A 18 -11.20 35.50 -35.78
N HIS A 19 -10.24 35.99 -35.02
CA HIS A 19 -8.83 35.59 -35.09
C HIS A 19 -8.46 34.23 -34.44
N LEU A 20 -9.35 33.60 -33.69
CA LEU A 20 -9.09 32.32 -33.02
C LEU A 20 -9.51 31.09 -33.85
N GLU A 21 -10.36 31.25 -34.85
CA GLU A 21 -10.77 30.16 -35.74
C GLU A 21 -9.81 29.96 -36.90
N GLU A 22 -9.19 31.01 -37.39
CA GLU A 22 -8.18 30.95 -38.46
C GLU A 22 -6.90 30.22 -38.02
N ASP A 23 -6.45 30.39 -36.81
CA ASP A 23 -5.28 29.69 -36.24
C ASP A 23 -5.54 28.19 -36.00
N ARG A 24 -6.77 27.79 -35.86
CA ARG A 24 -7.16 26.38 -35.67
C ARG A 24 -7.22 25.63 -37.01
N GLN A 25 -7.67 26.26 -38.07
CA GLN A 25 -7.69 25.67 -39.41
C GLN A 25 -6.29 25.55 -40.01
N VAL A 26 -5.42 26.54 -39.83
CA VAL A 26 -4.03 26.52 -40.28
C VAL A 26 -3.21 25.42 -39.57
N ARG A 27 -3.51 25.06 -38.33
CA ARG A 27 -2.88 23.92 -37.64
C ARG A 27 -3.37 22.57 -38.13
N LEU A 28 -4.63 22.44 -38.51
CA LEU A 28 -5.19 21.18 -39.01
C LEU A 28 -4.74 20.88 -40.47
N GLU A 29 -4.57 21.89 -41.29
CA GLU A 29 -4.04 21.71 -42.66
C GLU A 29 -2.54 21.38 -42.67
N ARG A 30 -1.74 21.90 -41.74
CA ARG A 30 -0.32 21.53 -41.58
C ARG A 30 -0.09 20.09 -41.09
N TRP A 31 -1.09 19.50 -40.46
CA TRP A 31 -1.04 18.10 -39.98
C TRP A 31 -1.37 17.10 -41.09
N ALA A 32 -2.12 17.51 -42.08
CA ALA A 32 -2.56 16.65 -43.21
C ALA A 32 -1.56 16.53 -44.35
N THR A 33 -0.53 17.37 -44.47
CA THR A 33 0.40 17.44 -45.61
C THR A 33 1.83 16.94 -45.35
N GLY A 34 2.06 16.11 -44.36
CA GLY A 34 3.22 15.19 -44.21
C GLY A 34 4.57 15.60 -44.82
N THR A 35 5.07 16.84 -44.69
CA THR A 35 6.39 17.25 -45.17
C THR A 35 7.45 17.15 -44.08
N ARG A 36 8.36 16.20 -44.28
CA ARG A 36 9.64 16.08 -43.56
C ARG A 36 10.53 17.28 -43.87
N PHE A 37 11.03 17.96 -42.82
CA PHE A 37 12.19 18.83 -42.92
C PHE A 37 13.32 18.28 -42.04
N THR A 38 14.32 17.71 -42.72
CA THR A 38 15.71 17.64 -42.26
C THR A 38 16.38 18.94 -42.66
N HIS A 39 16.87 19.75 -41.73
CA HIS A 39 18.13 20.50 -41.91
C HIS A 39 18.48 21.37 -40.69
N ASP A 40 19.71 21.17 -40.22
CA ASP A 40 20.68 22.15 -39.73
C ASP A 40 20.33 23.05 -38.55
N PHE A 41 20.74 22.57 -37.35
CA PHE A 41 20.93 23.40 -36.15
C PHE A 41 22.41 23.44 -35.73
N ARG A 42 23.28 23.95 -36.62
CA ARG A 42 24.64 24.39 -36.29
C ARG A 42 24.93 25.71 -36.99
N SER A 43 24.53 26.81 -36.39
CA SER A 43 25.14 28.15 -36.54
C SER A 43 24.16 29.24 -36.14
N ARG A 44 23.98 29.51 -34.86
CA ARG A 44 23.52 30.81 -34.31
C ARG A 44 23.71 30.84 -32.77
N SER A 45 24.93 30.74 -32.33
CA SER A 45 25.30 30.97 -30.94
C SER A 45 26.21 32.20 -30.73
N ASN A 46 26.03 33.27 -31.49
CA ASN A 46 26.83 34.47 -31.30
C ASN A 46 26.08 35.76 -31.66
N TYR A 47 24.90 36.01 -31.02
CA TYR A 47 24.25 37.32 -31.18
C TYR A 47 23.43 37.76 -29.95
N PHE A 48 23.83 37.47 -28.73
CA PHE A 48 23.27 38.12 -27.56
C PHE A 48 24.35 38.34 -26.48
N ARG A 49 25.33 39.17 -26.81
CA ARG A 49 26.18 39.87 -25.84
C ARG A 49 26.23 41.33 -26.26
N ASN A 50 25.71 42.21 -25.41
CA ASN A 50 25.66 43.68 -25.47
C ASN A 50 24.33 44.28 -25.93
N ALA A 51 23.44 44.51 -24.97
CA ALA A 51 22.61 45.71 -24.93
C ALA A 51 22.09 45.89 -23.48
N SER A 52 22.79 46.71 -22.75
CA SER A 52 22.29 47.33 -21.49
C SER A 52 21.17 48.32 -21.85
N PHE A 53 19.95 47.98 -21.52
CA PHE A 53 18.82 48.94 -21.50
C PHE A 53 18.11 48.84 -20.15
N ARG A 54 18.55 49.67 -19.21
CA ARG A 54 17.72 50.04 -18.07
C ARG A 54 16.56 50.87 -18.59
N ARG A 55 15.33 50.41 -18.40
CA ARG A 55 14.14 51.26 -18.38
C ARG A 55 13.38 50.99 -17.10
N ASP A 56 13.31 52.04 -16.29
CA ASP A 56 12.50 52.11 -15.10
C ASP A 56 11.03 51.93 -15.46
N ILE A 57 10.44 50.82 -15.00
CA ILE A 57 8.99 50.62 -14.98
C ILE A 57 8.55 50.89 -13.54
N PRO A 58 7.64 51.85 -13.27
CA PRO A 58 7.18 52.09 -11.92
C PRO A 58 6.42 50.88 -11.40
N SER A 59 6.80 50.42 -10.21
CA SER A 59 6.14 49.35 -9.47
C SER A 59 4.70 49.77 -9.14
N VAL A 60 3.75 49.32 -9.94
CA VAL A 60 2.34 49.31 -9.56
C VAL A 60 2.15 48.26 -8.49
N LYS A 61 1.99 48.71 -7.23
CA LYS A 61 1.50 47.86 -6.14
C LYS A 61 0.06 47.46 -6.48
N LEU A 62 -0.10 46.32 -7.09
CA LEU A 62 -1.40 45.63 -7.15
C LEU A 62 -1.71 45.13 -5.73
N SER A 63 -2.64 45.80 -5.07
CA SER A 63 -3.28 45.27 -3.87
C SER A 63 -3.94 43.92 -4.23
N PRO A 64 -3.80 42.86 -3.40
CA PRO A 64 -4.45 41.58 -3.70
C PRO A 64 -5.97 41.80 -3.64
N LEU A 65 -6.62 41.67 -4.78
CA LEU A 65 -8.05 41.47 -4.88
C LEU A 65 -8.43 40.26 -4.03
N LYS A 66 -9.19 40.49 -2.97
CA LYS A 66 -9.88 39.47 -2.19
C LYS A 66 -11.00 38.86 -3.04
N THR A 67 -10.63 38.05 -4.03
CA THR A 67 -11.50 37.02 -4.55
C THR A 67 -11.41 35.87 -3.56
N GLY A 68 -12.54 35.35 -3.09
CA GLY A 68 -12.63 34.18 -2.24
C GLY A 68 -12.07 32.95 -2.98
N GLY A 69 -10.77 32.94 -3.19
CA GLY A 69 -10.02 31.86 -3.81
C GLY A 69 -9.91 30.71 -2.82
N ILE A 70 -10.36 29.55 -3.22
CA ILE A 70 -9.93 28.27 -2.65
C ILE A 70 -8.40 28.32 -2.69
N VAL A 71 -7.77 28.46 -1.52
CA VAL A 71 -6.31 28.32 -1.39
C VAL A 71 -6.02 26.87 -1.73
N LEU A 72 -5.49 26.62 -2.92
CA LEU A 72 -4.97 25.30 -3.30
C LEU A 72 -3.81 24.99 -2.33
N ALA A 73 -4.08 24.12 -1.37
CA ALA A 73 -3.08 23.73 -0.39
C ALA A 73 -2.25 22.61 -0.97
N HIS A 74 -0.93 22.75 -0.89
CA HIS A 74 0.03 21.81 -1.47
C HIS A 74 0.47 20.77 -0.45
N MET A 75 0.79 19.55 -0.91
CA MET A 75 1.48 18.56 -0.09
C MET A 75 2.89 19.06 0.25
N GLN A 76 3.20 19.16 1.55
CA GLN A 76 4.48 19.71 2.01
C GLN A 76 5.54 18.63 2.10
N ARG A 77 6.65 18.72 1.37
CA ARG A 77 7.83 17.86 1.52
C ARG A 77 8.54 18.12 2.86
N SER A 78 7.96 17.62 3.94
CA SER A 78 8.40 17.91 5.31
C SER A 78 8.95 16.70 6.07
N ILE A 79 8.77 15.46 5.57
CA ILE A 79 9.15 14.23 6.27
C ILE A 79 10.63 13.89 6.00
N GLY A 80 11.46 13.90 7.06
CA GLY A 80 12.86 13.48 6.99
C GLY A 80 13.02 11.95 7.03
N LEU A 81 14.26 11.46 6.81
CA LEU A 81 14.58 10.01 6.78
C LEU A 81 14.11 9.28 8.03
N LEU A 82 14.42 9.77 9.23
CA LEU A 82 14.03 9.11 10.49
C LEU A 82 12.51 8.98 10.62
N SER A 83 11.77 10.07 10.37
CA SER A 83 10.30 10.04 10.45
C SER A 83 9.70 9.12 9.38
N LEU A 84 10.28 9.09 8.18
CA LEU A 84 9.83 8.21 7.08
C LEU A 84 10.09 6.74 7.42
N THR A 85 11.29 6.41 7.95
CA THR A 85 11.62 5.07 8.44
C THR A 85 10.66 4.66 9.57
N PHE A 86 10.34 5.58 10.48
CA PHE A 86 9.41 5.30 11.58
C PHE A 86 7.96 5.15 11.13
N VAL A 87 7.57 5.77 10.02
CA VAL A 87 6.26 5.50 9.39
C VAL A 87 6.18 4.04 8.93
N ALA A 88 7.24 3.52 8.27
CA ALA A 88 7.28 2.11 7.88
C ALA A 88 7.32 1.17 9.09
N ILE A 89 8.22 1.41 10.05
CA ILE A 89 8.33 0.59 11.28
C ILE A 89 7.00 0.58 12.02
N SER A 90 6.32 1.73 12.11
CA SER A 90 5.02 1.83 12.76
C SER A 90 3.93 1.02 12.05
N GLY A 91 3.96 0.99 10.71
CA GLY A 91 3.06 0.16 9.93
C GLY A 91 3.38 -1.34 10.01
N ILE A 92 4.68 -1.70 10.13
CA ILE A 92 5.14 -3.08 10.26
C ILE A 92 4.90 -3.61 11.69
N LEU A 93 5.33 -2.88 12.72
CA LEU A 93 5.11 -3.27 14.12
C LEU A 93 3.70 -2.80 14.59
N GLY A 94 2.64 -3.31 13.96
CA GLY A 94 1.24 -3.14 14.37
C GLY A 94 0.85 -4.13 15.47
N SER A 95 -0.36 -4.68 15.36
CA SER A 95 -0.82 -5.78 16.22
C SER A 95 -0.06 -7.09 15.97
N GLY A 96 0.57 -7.25 14.80
CA GLY A 96 1.19 -8.49 14.34
C GLY A 96 2.30 -9.02 15.24
N TRP A 97 3.12 -8.18 15.90
CA TRP A 97 4.24 -8.65 16.71
C TRP A 97 3.85 -9.48 17.93
N LEU A 98 2.61 -9.35 18.39
CA LEU A 98 2.08 -10.09 19.53
C LEU A 98 1.57 -11.48 19.13
N PHE A 99 1.01 -11.63 17.93
CA PHE A 99 0.34 -12.87 17.50
C PHE A 99 1.14 -13.64 16.45
N ALA A 100 1.88 -12.96 15.58
CA ALA A 100 2.57 -13.64 14.48
C ALA A 100 3.55 -14.73 14.96
N PRO A 101 4.30 -14.60 16.08
CA PRO A 101 5.13 -15.69 16.58
C PRO A 101 4.34 -16.94 16.92
N LEU A 102 3.15 -16.82 17.52
CA LEU A 102 2.27 -17.94 17.81
C LEU A 102 1.71 -18.55 16.54
N MET A 103 1.11 -17.74 15.66
CA MET A 103 0.48 -18.21 14.41
C MET A 103 1.50 -18.94 13.52
N ALA A 104 2.71 -18.39 13.39
CA ALA A 104 3.79 -19.02 12.64
C ALA A 104 4.26 -20.33 13.29
N ALA A 105 4.35 -20.39 14.63
CA ALA A 105 4.69 -21.60 15.34
C ALA A 105 3.59 -22.67 15.24
N GLN A 106 2.32 -22.29 15.30
CA GLN A 106 1.19 -23.21 15.07
C GLN A 106 1.23 -23.82 13.67
N ALA A 107 1.60 -23.03 12.66
CA ALA A 107 1.66 -23.48 11.28
C ALA A 107 2.90 -24.32 10.95
N ALA A 108 4.06 -24.06 11.58
CA ALA A 108 5.34 -24.61 11.15
C ALA A 108 6.24 -25.13 12.28
N GLY A 109 5.85 -24.96 13.53
CA GLY A 109 6.73 -25.27 14.66
C GLY A 109 8.04 -24.47 14.62
N PRO A 110 9.18 -25.07 14.99
CA PRO A 110 10.48 -24.40 14.95
C PRO A 110 10.89 -23.89 13.57
N SER A 111 10.44 -24.56 12.50
CA SER A 111 10.73 -24.14 11.12
C SER A 111 10.04 -22.83 10.71
N SER A 112 9.20 -22.24 11.57
CA SER A 112 8.72 -20.86 11.43
C SER A 112 9.85 -19.84 11.32
N LEU A 113 11.03 -20.10 11.88
CA LEU A 113 12.23 -19.28 11.67
C LEU A 113 12.63 -19.20 10.19
N ILE A 114 12.53 -20.33 9.46
CA ILE A 114 12.76 -20.35 8.01
C ILE A 114 11.68 -19.54 7.28
N ALA A 115 10.43 -19.62 7.74
CA ALA A 115 9.34 -18.82 7.17
C ALA A 115 9.60 -17.31 7.30
N TRP A 116 10.12 -16.84 8.44
CA TRP A 116 10.54 -15.44 8.62
C TRP A 116 11.69 -15.03 7.70
N MET A 117 12.67 -15.90 7.49
CA MET A 117 13.78 -15.64 6.56
C MET A 117 13.31 -15.52 5.11
N ILE A 118 12.51 -16.50 4.67
CA ILE A 118 11.97 -16.50 3.29
C ILE A 118 11.00 -15.33 3.08
N GLY A 119 10.04 -15.14 3.98
CA GLY A 119 9.08 -14.04 3.93
C GLY A 119 9.76 -12.68 3.98
N GLY A 120 10.76 -12.52 4.85
CA GLY A 120 11.57 -11.32 4.95
C GLY A 120 12.36 -11.01 3.68
N PHE A 121 13.02 -12.00 3.10
CA PHE A 121 13.71 -11.86 1.82
C PHE A 121 12.74 -11.50 0.69
N ALA A 122 11.57 -12.14 0.65
CA ALA A 122 10.52 -11.83 -0.30
C ALA A 122 10.06 -10.36 -0.23
N MET A 123 9.82 -9.87 0.98
CA MET A 123 9.39 -8.49 1.18
C MET A 123 10.49 -7.47 0.91
N LEU A 124 11.77 -7.79 1.22
CA LEU A 124 12.91 -6.96 0.83
C LEU A 124 13.05 -6.87 -0.69
N LEU A 125 12.86 -7.99 -1.39
CA LEU A 125 12.92 -8.03 -2.85
C LEU A 125 11.82 -7.18 -3.50
N LEU A 126 10.59 -7.27 -3.00
CA LEU A 126 9.46 -6.44 -3.44
C LEU A 126 9.71 -4.96 -3.11
N ALA A 127 10.12 -4.63 -1.89
CA ALA A 127 10.43 -3.28 -1.49
C ALA A 127 11.55 -2.64 -2.33
N ALA A 128 12.55 -3.42 -2.73
CA ALA A 128 13.64 -2.96 -3.58
C ALA A 128 13.16 -2.55 -4.99
N THR A 129 12.13 -3.19 -5.53
CA THR A 129 11.50 -2.75 -6.78
C THR A 129 10.86 -1.36 -6.65
N PHE A 130 10.11 -1.14 -5.58
CA PHE A 130 9.52 0.16 -5.29
C PHE A 130 10.54 1.23 -4.89
N ALA A 131 11.66 0.83 -4.30
CA ALA A 131 12.75 1.75 -3.97
C ALA A 131 13.35 2.41 -5.23
N GLU A 132 13.58 1.64 -6.31
CA GLU A 132 14.04 2.21 -7.60
C GLU A 132 12.97 3.12 -8.21
N ILE A 133 11.71 2.70 -8.20
CA ILE A 133 10.60 3.48 -8.75
C ILE A 133 10.45 4.81 -8.00
N ALA A 134 10.40 4.78 -6.68
CA ALA A 134 10.25 5.98 -5.86
C ALA A 134 11.44 6.95 -5.95
N ALA A 135 12.63 6.45 -6.33
CA ALA A 135 13.79 7.29 -6.60
C ALA A 135 13.65 8.15 -7.87
N ILE A 136 12.88 7.68 -8.86
CA ILE A 136 12.66 8.40 -10.14
C ILE A 136 11.30 9.09 -10.20
N LEU A 137 10.28 8.53 -9.54
CA LEU A 137 8.89 9.02 -9.55
C LEU A 137 8.34 9.09 -8.11
N PRO A 138 8.76 10.06 -7.30
CA PRO A 138 8.34 10.20 -5.90
C PRO A 138 6.98 10.88 -5.78
N VAL A 139 5.90 10.16 -6.12
CA VAL A 139 4.52 10.65 -6.07
C VAL A 139 3.80 10.18 -4.80
N ALA A 140 2.82 10.94 -4.34
CA ALA A 140 1.96 10.54 -3.23
C ALA A 140 0.99 9.43 -3.66
N GLY A 141 0.66 8.49 -2.76
CA GLY A 141 -0.18 7.33 -3.08
C GLY A 141 0.44 6.41 -4.13
N GLY A 142 1.77 6.25 -4.09
CA GLY A 142 2.60 5.63 -5.12
C GLY A 142 2.11 4.27 -5.60
N ILE A 143 1.55 3.42 -4.72
CA ILE A 143 0.99 2.11 -5.11
C ILE A 143 -0.14 2.25 -6.13
N GLY A 144 -0.99 3.28 -6.03
CA GLY A 144 -2.04 3.58 -7.01
C GLY A 144 -1.53 4.36 -8.23
N ARG A 145 -0.53 5.24 -8.02
CA ARG A 145 0.01 6.15 -9.05
C ARG A 145 0.98 5.46 -10.02
N VAL A 146 1.90 4.66 -9.48
CA VAL A 146 2.94 3.95 -10.26
C VAL A 146 2.36 3.11 -11.40
N PRO A 147 1.31 2.31 -11.20
CA PRO A 147 0.71 1.52 -12.28
C PRO A 147 0.15 2.38 -13.42
N HIS A 148 -0.37 3.57 -13.11
CA HIS A 148 -0.92 4.49 -14.10
C HIS A 148 0.12 4.90 -15.14
N PHE A 149 1.31 5.26 -14.67
CA PHE A 149 2.42 5.68 -15.54
C PHE A 149 3.16 4.51 -16.20
N SER A 150 3.05 3.29 -15.68
CA SER A 150 3.74 2.14 -16.26
C SER A 150 2.87 1.30 -17.20
N HIS A 151 1.60 1.11 -16.86
CA HIS A 151 0.66 0.19 -17.54
C HIS A 151 -0.75 0.79 -17.75
N GLY A 152 -0.96 2.07 -17.44
CA GLY A 152 -2.20 2.77 -17.70
C GLY A 152 -3.31 2.56 -16.68
N SER A 153 -4.50 3.04 -17.06
CA SER A 153 -5.66 3.22 -16.18
C SER A 153 -6.23 1.92 -15.59
N VAL A 154 -6.36 0.85 -16.39
CA VAL A 154 -6.97 -0.41 -15.93
C VAL A 154 -6.09 -1.13 -14.91
N VAL A 155 -4.76 -1.18 -15.14
CA VAL A 155 -3.83 -1.77 -14.17
C VAL A 155 -3.78 -0.90 -12.91
N SER A 156 -3.76 0.42 -13.05
CA SER A 156 -3.82 1.36 -11.93
C SER A 156 -5.08 1.17 -11.09
N MET A 157 -6.24 1.01 -11.74
CA MET A 157 -7.49 0.72 -11.03
C MET A 157 -7.41 -0.59 -10.26
N THR A 158 -6.97 -1.67 -10.91
CA THR A 158 -6.89 -2.98 -10.27
C THR A 158 -5.98 -2.98 -9.05
N MET A 159 -4.75 -2.47 -9.20
CA MET A 159 -3.75 -2.44 -8.12
C MET A 159 -4.10 -1.42 -7.04
N GLY A 160 -4.56 -0.24 -7.43
CA GLY A 160 -4.99 0.80 -6.49
C GLY A 160 -6.23 0.39 -5.71
N TRP A 161 -7.21 -0.27 -6.35
CA TRP A 161 -8.40 -0.79 -5.67
C TRP A 161 -8.06 -1.85 -4.64
N THR A 162 -7.23 -2.84 -4.99
CA THR A 162 -6.82 -3.88 -4.04
C THR A 162 -6.02 -3.30 -2.88
N ALA A 163 -5.11 -2.36 -3.15
CA ALA A 163 -4.41 -1.63 -2.10
C ALA A 163 -5.38 -0.86 -1.20
N TRP A 164 -6.37 -0.17 -1.78
CA TRP A 164 -7.36 0.61 -1.05
C TRP A 164 -8.24 -0.26 -0.14
N VAL A 165 -8.70 -1.43 -0.62
CA VAL A 165 -9.39 -2.43 0.20
C VAL A 165 -8.49 -2.89 1.35
N GLY A 166 -7.23 -3.25 1.04
CA GLY A 166 -6.26 -3.68 2.04
C GLY A 166 -5.95 -2.61 3.10
N TYR A 167 -5.91 -1.33 2.77
CA TYR A 167 -5.74 -0.26 3.74
C TYR A 167 -6.96 -0.06 4.63
N ASN A 168 -8.17 -0.13 4.07
CA ASN A 168 -9.40 -0.03 4.85
C ASN A 168 -9.51 -1.19 5.85
N THR A 169 -9.20 -2.42 5.41
CA THR A 169 -9.16 -3.60 6.30
C THR A 169 -8.04 -3.51 7.34
N THR A 170 -6.87 -2.92 7.02
CA THR A 170 -5.82 -2.68 8.03
C THR A 170 -6.32 -1.77 9.16
N ALA A 171 -6.99 -0.68 8.83
CA ALA A 171 -7.54 0.23 9.83
C ALA A 171 -8.55 -0.50 10.75
N THR A 172 -9.41 -1.33 10.18
CA THR A 172 -10.37 -2.17 10.91
C THR A 172 -9.66 -3.15 11.85
N ILE A 173 -8.68 -3.91 11.35
CA ILE A 173 -7.90 -4.90 12.12
C ILE A 173 -7.21 -4.24 13.32
N GLU A 174 -6.54 -3.11 13.11
CA GLU A 174 -5.78 -2.44 14.16
C GLU A 174 -6.69 -1.79 15.21
N VAL A 175 -7.85 -1.27 14.81
CA VAL A 175 -8.89 -0.79 15.77
C VAL A 175 -9.38 -1.95 16.61
N GLU A 176 -9.74 -3.08 15.98
CA GLU A 176 -10.21 -4.26 16.72
C GLU A 176 -9.13 -4.82 17.65
N ALA A 177 -7.85 -4.78 17.23
CA ALA A 177 -6.73 -5.16 18.07
C ALA A 177 -6.61 -4.27 19.32
N VAL A 178 -6.77 -2.94 19.18
CA VAL A 178 -6.82 -2.04 20.36
C VAL A 178 -7.93 -2.46 21.33
N LEU A 179 -9.13 -2.77 20.82
CA LEU A 179 -10.25 -3.20 21.65
C LEU A 179 -10.00 -4.55 22.30
N ARG A 180 -9.42 -5.50 21.57
CA ARG A 180 -9.07 -6.84 22.06
C ARG A 180 -8.06 -6.78 23.22
N TYR A 181 -7.03 -5.93 23.10
CA TYR A 181 -6.07 -5.69 24.19
C TYR A 181 -6.66 -4.83 25.33
N SER A 182 -7.80 -4.21 25.13
CA SER A 182 -8.51 -3.47 26.17
C SER A 182 -9.59 -4.30 26.89
N LYS A 183 -9.77 -5.58 26.49
CA LYS A 183 -10.83 -6.45 27.05
C LYS A 183 -10.68 -6.64 28.57
N SER A 184 -9.44 -6.73 29.09
CA SER A 184 -9.15 -6.81 30.51
C SER A 184 -9.64 -5.58 31.29
N LEU A 185 -9.60 -4.39 30.66
CA LEU A 185 -10.06 -3.13 31.27
C LEU A 185 -11.55 -2.88 31.05
N ALA A 186 -12.10 -3.41 29.95
CA ALA A 186 -13.47 -3.17 29.51
C ALA A 186 -14.10 -4.46 28.93
N PRO A 187 -14.42 -5.47 29.77
CA PRO A 187 -14.97 -6.76 29.32
C PRO A 187 -16.26 -6.62 28.48
N TRP A 188 -17.04 -5.59 28.74
CA TRP A 188 -18.30 -5.29 28.05
C TRP A 188 -18.14 -4.96 26.55
N LEU A 189 -16.91 -4.75 26.06
CA LEU A 189 -16.63 -4.55 24.63
C LEU A 189 -16.94 -5.78 23.78
N TYR A 190 -16.94 -6.97 24.40
CA TYR A 190 -17.17 -8.23 23.71
C TYR A 190 -18.39 -8.96 24.28
N GLY A 191 -19.13 -9.64 23.40
CA GLY A 191 -20.19 -10.55 23.78
C GLY A 191 -19.67 -11.90 24.28
N SER A 192 -20.57 -12.75 24.74
CA SER A 192 -20.26 -14.13 25.17
C SER A 192 -19.80 -15.02 24.02
N ASP A 193 -20.11 -14.65 22.79
CA ASP A 193 -19.71 -15.28 21.55
C ASP A 193 -18.27 -14.90 21.10
N GLY A 194 -17.61 -13.99 21.82
CA GLY A 194 -16.28 -13.49 21.48
C GLY A 194 -16.25 -12.44 20.37
N LEU A 195 -17.40 -12.02 19.85
CA LEU A 195 -17.52 -10.93 18.89
C LEU A 195 -17.68 -9.58 19.62
N LEU A 196 -17.45 -8.48 18.90
CA LEU A 196 -17.69 -7.14 19.44
C LEU A 196 -19.18 -6.99 19.81
N SER A 197 -19.46 -6.56 21.03
CA SER A 197 -20.81 -6.20 21.45
C SER A 197 -21.30 -4.95 20.69
N PRO A 198 -22.60 -4.63 20.69
CA PRO A 198 -23.09 -3.37 20.12
C PRO A 198 -22.38 -2.12 20.68
N ALA A 199 -22.04 -2.15 21.98
CA ALA A 199 -21.25 -1.10 22.62
C ALA A 199 -19.79 -1.13 22.14
N GLY A 200 -19.20 -2.31 21.96
CA GLY A 200 -17.87 -2.50 21.37
C GLY A 200 -17.78 -1.97 19.94
N LEU A 201 -18.79 -2.24 19.10
CA LEU A 201 -18.89 -1.69 17.75
C LEU A 201 -18.97 -0.16 17.74
N ALA A 202 -19.74 0.43 18.65
CA ALA A 202 -19.80 1.89 18.80
C ALA A 202 -18.42 2.47 19.19
N VAL A 203 -17.72 1.84 20.14
CA VAL A 203 -16.36 2.26 20.52
C VAL A 203 -15.37 2.09 19.35
N ALA A 204 -15.47 1.01 18.56
CA ALA A 204 -14.66 0.82 17.35
C ALA A 204 -14.85 1.97 16.35
N CYS A 205 -16.09 2.35 16.09
CA CYS A 205 -16.40 3.49 15.20
C CYS A 205 -15.87 4.81 15.77
N VAL A 206 -16.01 5.05 17.08
CA VAL A 206 -15.45 6.26 17.72
C VAL A 206 -13.93 6.27 17.64
N LEU A 207 -13.26 5.17 17.88
CA LEU A 207 -11.80 5.08 17.79
C LEU A 207 -11.32 5.32 16.35
N LEU A 208 -11.99 4.74 15.36
CA LEU A 208 -11.71 4.99 13.94
C LEU A 208 -11.93 6.47 13.58
N ALA A 209 -12.98 7.12 14.12
CA ALA A 209 -13.21 8.55 13.97
C ALA A 209 -12.07 9.38 14.56
N VAL A 210 -11.55 8.99 15.74
CA VAL A 210 -10.38 9.63 16.36
C VAL A 210 -9.18 9.58 15.41
N PHE A 211 -8.85 8.43 14.80
CA PHE A 211 -7.77 8.33 13.82
C PHE A 211 -7.99 9.23 12.61
N THR A 212 -9.20 9.31 12.11
CA THR A 212 -9.59 10.18 11.00
C THR A 212 -9.35 11.65 11.35
N VAL A 213 -9.80 12.09 12.51
CA VAL A 213 -9.61 13.46 13.02
C VAL A 213 -8.13 13.78 13.25
N LEU A 214 -7.35 12.87 13.85
CA LEU A 214 -5.92 13.07 14.07
C LEU A 214 -5.17 13.26 12.75
N ASN A 215 -5.53 12.51 11.71
CA ASN A 215 -4.94 12.69 10.37
C ASN A 215 -5.34 14.03 9.73
N ALA A 216 -6.52 14.58 10.02
CA ALA A 216 -6.96 15.87 9.53
C ALA A 216 -6.15 17.06 10.07
N PHE A 217 -5.38 16.90 11.16
CA PHE A 217 -4.47 17.95 11.67
C PHE A 217 -3.22 18.17 10.80
N GLY A 218 -2.98 17.30 9.81
CA GLY A 218 -1.93 17.46 8.82
C GLY A 218 -0.66 16.64 9.08
N VAL A 219 0.18 16.53 8.04
CA VAL A 219 1.31 15.59 8.00
C VAL A 219 2.37 15.85 9.08
N ARG A 220 2.63 17.10 9.44
CA ARG A 220 3.65 17.43 10.47
C ARG A 220 3.24 16.95 11.86
N PHE A 221 1.97 17.12 12.22
CA PHE A 221 1.44 16.63 13.49
C PHE A 221 1.46 15.10 13.51
N PHE A 222 0.95 14.47 12.44
CA PHE A 222 0.99 13.04 12.23
C PHE A 222 2.40 12.47 12.40
N ALA A 223 3.41 13.02 11.69
CA ALA A 223 4.78 12.51 11.72
C ALA A 223 5.42 12.63 13.11
N ARG A 224 5.17 13.71 13.85
CA ARG A 224 5.67 13.87 15.24
C ARG A 224 5.05 12.86 16.19
N LEU A 225 3.73 12.71 16.15
CA LEU A 225 3.00 11.76 16.99
C LEU A 225 3.47 10.33 16.71
N ASN A 226 3.51 9.94 15.42
CA ASN A 226 3.98 8.63 15.02
C ASN A 226 5.44 8.37 15.45
N THR A 227 6.34 9.35 15.30
CA THR A 227 7.74 9.20 15.72
C THR A 227 7.86 8.92 17.22
N ALA A 228 7.08 9.62 18.06
CA ALA A 228 7.09 9.39 19.50
C ALA A 228 6.58 7.98 19.87
N LEU A 229 5.48 7.54 19.26
CA LEU A 229 4.90 6.22 19.51
C LEU A 229 5.79 5.08 18.98
N THR A 230 6.51 5.29 17.89
CA THR A 230 7.35 4.25 17.26
C THR A 230 8.54 3.85 18.13
N TRP A 231 9.09 4.73 18.96
CA TRP A 231 10.11 4.35 19.93
C TRP A 231 9.64 3.26 20.89
N VAL A 232 8.42 3.37 21.39
CA VAL A 232 7.81 2.34 22.25
C VAL A 232 7.69 1.02 21.48
N LYS A 233 7.24 1.08 20.23
CA LYS A 233 7.06 -0.09 19.34
C LYS A 233 8.37 -0.81 19.03
N ILE A 234 9.50 -0.14 19.02
CA ILE A 234 10.82 -0.75 18.82
C ILE A 234 11.37 -1.30 20.14
N LEU A 235 11.39 -0.47 21.17
CA LEU A 235 12.09 -0.79 22.42
C LEU A 235 11.41 -1.91 23.21
N VAL A 236 10.07 -1.94 23.25
CA VAL A 236 9.35 -2.94 24.05
C VAL A 236 9.43 -4.34 23.45
N PRO A 237 9.16 -4.58 22.14
CA PRO A 237 9.31 -5.91 21.56
C PRO A 237 10.77 -6.40 21.55
N ALA A 238 11.73 -5.52 21.27
CA ALA A 238 13.16 -5.87 21.29
C ALA A 238 13.63 -6.21 22.72
N GLY A 239 13.23 -5.40 23.68
CA GLY A 239 13.52 -5.65 25.11
C GLY A 239 12.89 -6.94 25.62
N LEU A 240 11.63 -7.20 25.25
CA LEU A 240 10.95 -8.45 25.57
C LEU A 240 11.69 -9.67 25.01
N ALA A 241 12.04 -9.64 23.71
CA ALA A 241 12.82 -10.71 23.10
C ALA A 241 14.13 -10.95 23.84
N ALA A 242 14.87 -9.87 24.18
CA ALA A 242 16.12 -9.97 24.93
C ALA A 242 15.93 -10.59 26.33
N VAL A 243 14.91 -10.16 27.08
CA VAL A 243 14.62 -10.72 28.41
C VAL A 243 14.27 -12.19 28.33
N ILE A 244 13.40 -12.59 27.40
CA ILE A 244 13.01 -13.99 27.24
C ILE A 244 14.20 -14.85 26.79
N LEU A 245 15.02 -14.38 25.82
CA LEU A 245 16.20 -15.12 25.35
C LEU A 245 17.28 -15.31 26.42
N THR A 246 17.35 -14.39 27.38
CA THR A 246 18.33 -14.48 28.49
C THR A 246 17.77 -15.19 29.73
N SER A 247 16.50 -15.62 29.70
CA SER A 247 15.86 -16.39 30.75
C SER A 247 16.02 -17.91 30.52
N GLU A 248 14.95 -18.68 30.58
CA GLU A 248 14.98 -20.11 30.30
C GLU A 248 14.84 -20.39 28.81
N PHE A 249 15.91 -20.87 28.15
CA PHE A 249 15.90 -21.28 26.75
C PHE A 249 16.01 -22.80 26.64
N ARG A 250 14.98 -23.44 26.08
CA ARG A 250 14.85 -24.89 25.97
C ARG A 250 15.16 -25.35 24.56
N TYR A 251 16.37 -25.83 24.34
CA TYR A 251 16.81 -26.35 23.04
C TYR A 251 16.00 -27.58 22.59
N ALA A 252 15.48 -28.37 23.52
CA ALA A 252 14.64 -29.52 23.25
C ALA A 252 13.39 -29.19 22.42
N ASN A 253 12.85 -27.97 22.54
CA ASN A 253 11.71 -27.53 21.75
C ASN A 253 11.97 -27.54 20.23
N PHE A 254 13.23 -27.52 19.80
CA PHE A 254 13.62 -27.50 18.38
C PHE A 254 13.81 -28.89 17.77
N SER A 255 13.96 -29.92 18.57
CA SER A 255 14.24 -31.31 18.12
C SER A 255 13.18 -32.33 18.55
N GLU A 256 12.51 -32.08 19.66
CA GLU A 256 11.40 -32.89 20.16
C GLU A 256 10.06 -32.41 19.53
N TYR A 257 8.95 -33.02 19.89
CA TYR A 257 7.59 -32.59 19.45
C TYR A 257 7.38 -32.52 17.94
N GLY A 258 7.88 -33.55 17.21
CA GLY A 258 7.77 -33.66 15.75
C GLY A 258 9.01 -33.15 14.99
N GLY A 259 10.10 -32.79 15.71
CA GLY A 259 11.34 -32.30 15.13
C GLY A 259 11.29 -30.83 14.73
N PHE A 260 12.31 -30.42 13.96
CA PHE A 260 12.45 -29.01 13.56
C PHE A 260 11.34 -28.52 12.60
N ALA A 261 10.84 -29.40 11.74
CA ALA A 261 9.80 -29.07 10.75
C ALA A 261 8.64 -30.06 10.80
N PRO A 262 7.80 -30.04 11.85
CA PRO A 262 6.75 -31.05 12.09
C PRO A 262 5.73 -31.13 10.94
N GLU A 263 5.39 -29.98 10.32
CA GLU A 263 4.46 -29.90 9.19
C GLU A 263 5.18 -29.84 7.82
N GLY A 264 6.50 -30.05 7.80
CA GLY A 264 7.33 -30.03 6.61
C GLY A 264 7.25 -28.72 5.82
N LEU A 265 7.42 -28.82 4.51
CA LEU A 265 7.40 -27.67 3.61
C LEU A 265 6.05 -26.94 3.63
N LYS A 266 4.94 -27.69 3.69
CA LYS A 266 3.59 -27.10 3.71
C LYS A 266 3.41 -26.17 4.90
N GLY A 267 3.89 -26.57 6.08
CA GLY A 267 3.84 -25.73 7.29
C GLY A 267 4.63 -24.43 7.12
N ILE A 268 5.84 -24.47 6.58
CA ILE A 268 6.67 -23.30 6.31
C ILE A 268 5.94 -22.32 5.38
N LEU A 269 5.38 -22.81 4.27
CA LEU A 269 4.70 -22.00 3.29
C LEU A 269 3.39 -21.40 3.84
N SER A 270 2.65 -22.18 4.63
CA SER A 270 1.47 -21.68 5.36
C SER A 270 1.84 -20.62 6.39
N ALA A 271 2.95 -20.78 7.12
CA ALA A 271 3.43 -19.77 8.06
C ALA A 271 3.74 -18.44 7.36
N ILE A 272 4.30 -18.48 6.13
CA ILE A 272 4.57 -17.27 5.33
C ILE A 272 3.29 -16.52 5.03
N SER A 273 2.25 -17.18 4.53
CA SER A 273 1.01 -16.56 4.05
C SER A 273 -0.04 -16.35 5.14
N THR A 274 -0.59 -17.46 5.67
CA THR A 274 -1.68 -17.44 6.66
C THR A 274 -1.19 -17.41 8.10
N GLY A 275 0.06 -17.83 8.37
CA GLY A 275 0.69 -17.76 9.70
C GLY A 275 1.19 -16.38 10.12
N GLY A 276 0.83 -15.33 9.39
CA GLY A 276 1.04 -13.94 9.80
C GLY A 276 2.40 -13.33 9.46
N VAL A 277 3.36 -14.07 8.90
CA VAL A 277 4.71 -13.54 8.57
C VAL A 277 4.62 -12.40 7.55
N ILE A 278 3.92 -12.60 6.42
CA ILE A 278 3.76 -11.54 5.41
C ILE A 278 2.89 -10.40 5.94
N PHE A 279 1.77 -10.70 6.61
CA PHE A 279 0.94 -9.69 7.24
C PHE A 279 1.76 -8.75 8.13
N ALA A 280 2.65 -9.31 8.95
CA ALA A 280 3.51 -8.54 9.82
C ALA A 280 4.50 -7.62 9.07
N LEU A 281 4.87 -7.93 7.82
CA LEU A 281 5.91 -7.21 7.07
C LEU A 281 5.38 -6.24 6.01
N ILE A 282 4.08 -6.26 5.67
CA ILE A 282 3.52 -5.44 4.58
C ILE A 282 3.52 -3.93 4.84
N GLY A 283 3.80 -3.49 6.07
CA GLY A 283 3.71 -2.08 6.47
C GLY A 283 4.73 -1.14 5.81
N PHE A 284 5.76 -1.63 5.14
CA PHE A 284 6.74 -0.80 4.42
C PHE A 284 6.09 0.06 3.32
N ARG A 285 4.93 -0.34 2.79
CA ARG A 285 4.16 0.37 1.77
C ARG A 285 3.85 1.83 2.12
N HIS A 286 3.70 2.15 3.39
CA HIS A 286 3.40 3.51 3.86
C HIS A 286 4.48 4.53 3.47
N VAL A 287 5.73 4.09 3.33
CA VAL A 287 6.83 4.92 2.80
C VAL A 287 6.59 5.27 1.33
N ILE A 288 6.10 4.31 0.54
CA ILE A 288 5.82 4.49 -0.89
C ILE A 288 4.71 5.51 -1.07
N ASP A 289 3.64 5.41 -0.28
CA ASP A 289 2.49 6.31 -0.36
C ASP A 289 2.82 7.73 0.11
N MET A 290 3.79 7.88 1.01
CA MET A 290 4.26 9.17 1.52
C MET A 290 5.49 9.71 0.79
N ALA A 291 5.91 9.08 -0.31
CA ALA A 291 7.10 9.49 -1.06
C ALA A 291 7.03 10.94 -1.56
N GLY A 292 5.85 11.42 -1.94
CA GLY A 292 5.60 12.81 -2.36
C GLY A 292 5.82 13.85 -1.25
N GLU A 293 5.72 13.46 0.03
CA GLU A 293 5.92 14.33 1.20
C GLU A 293 7.32 14.19 1.82
N ALA A 294 8.16 13.30 1.26
CA ALA A 294 9.51 13.06 1.76
C ALA A 294 10.48 14.18 1.37
N ARG A 295 11.35 14.59 2.30
CA ARG A 295 12.52 15.40 1.97
C ARG A 295 13.54 14.54 1.25
N ASN A 296 14.12 15.05 0.16
CA ASN A 296 15.07 14.31 -0.67
C ASN A 296 14.60 12.86 -0.95
N PRO A 297 13.42 12.68 -1.60
CA PRO A 297 12.79 11.37 -1.73
C PRO A 297 13.66 10.35 -2.47
N LYS A 298 14.48 10.81 -3.43
CA LYS A 298 15.39 9.95 -4.20
C LYS A 298 16.34 9.11 -3.35
N VAL A 299 16.69 9.60 -2.17
CA VAL A 299 17.62 8.92 -1.23
C VAL A 299 16.86 8.39 -0.01
N ASN A 300 15.99 9.23 0.59
CA ASN A 300 15.34 8.90 1.84
C ASN A 300 14.31 7.77 1.72
N VAL A 301 13.60 7.66 0.58
CA VAL A 301 12.61 6.60 0.38
C VAL A 301 13.28 5.22 0.27
N PRO A 302 14.27 4.99 -0.61
CA PRO A 302 14.99 3.71 -0.66
C PRO A 302 15.61 3.31 0.69
N LEU A 303 16.28 4.25 1.36
CA LEU A 303 16.89 3.96 2.66
C LEU A 303 15.86 3.62 3.73
N ALA A 304 14.74 4.36 3.80
CA ALA A 304 13.68 4.09 4.76
C ALA A 304 13.05 2.70 4.56
N LEU A 305 12.83 2.28 3.31
CA LEU A 305 12.31 0.96 2.97
C LEU A 305 13.22 -0.16 3.46
N VAL A 306 14.52 -0.07 3.17
CA VAL A 306 15.49 -1.12 3.55
C VAL A 306 15.71 -1.13 5.07
N ILE A 307 15.97 0.02 5.69
CA ILE A 307 16.24 0.11 7.14
C ILE A 307 15.05 -0.40 7.94
N SER A 308 13.83 0.01 7.59
CA SER A 308 12.63 -0.40 8.32
C SER A 308 12.39 -1.90 8.26
N LEU A 309 12.53 -2.53 7.09
CA LEU A 309 12.36 -3.97 6.93
C LEU A 309 13.45 -4.76 7.68
N VAL A 310 14.71 -4.35 7.60
CA VAL A 310 15.81 -5.03 8.30
C VAL A 310 15.63 -4.94 9.82
N VAL A 311 15.32 -3.75 10.35
CA VAL A 311 15.08 -3.56 11.79
C VAL A 311 13.90 -4.43 12.27
N CYS A 312 12.80 -4.41 11.52
CA CYS A 312 11.62 -5.21 11.90
C CYS A 312 11.86 -6.71 11.78
N LEU A 313 12.61 -7.18 10.76
CA LEU A 313 12.99 -8.59 10.63
C LEU A 313 13.85 -9.08 11.80
N LEU A 314 14.80 -8.25 12.27
CA LEU A 314 15.59 -8.58 13.45
C LEU A 314 14.71 -8.68 14.71
N ILE A 315 13.76 -7.77 14.87
CA ILE A 315 12.82 -7.80 16.01
C ILE A 315 11.92 -9.04 15.92
N TYR A 316 11.29 -9.29 14.78
CA TYR A 316 10.41 -10.45 14.60
C TYR A 316 11.14 -11.78 14.71
N GLY A 317 12.34 -11.89 14.12
CA GLY A 317 13.19 -13.08 14.24
C GLY A 317 13.60 -13.33 15.70
N GLY A 318 13.97 -12.28 16.42
CA GLY A 318 14.26 -12.35 17.85
C GLY A 318 13.06 -12.77 18.70
N LEU A 319 11.87 -12.20 18.41
CA LEU A 319 10.61 -12.58 19.07
C LEU A 319 10.22 -14.03 18.76
N GLN A 320 10.36 -14.47 17.51
CA GLN A 320 10.07 -15.86 17.12
C GLN A 320 10.99 -16.84 17.84
N LEU A 321 12.29 -16.56 17.85
CA LEU A 321 13.28 -17.38 18.52
C LEU A 321 13.02 -17.44 20.05
N ALA A 322 12.74 -16.30 20.66
CA ALA A 322 12.37 -16.18 22.07
C ALA A 322 11.10 -16.96 22.38
N PHE A 323 10.07 -16.84 21.53
CA PHE A 323 8.81 -17.57 21.67
C PHE A 323 9.04 -19.09 21.66
N LEU A 324 9.73 -19.62 20.66
CA LEU A 324 9.99 -21.05 20.52
C LEU A 324 10.82 -21.60 21.68
N GLY A 325 11.86 -20.87 22.09
CA GLY A 325 12.77 -21.31 23.16
C GLY A 325 12.18 -21.29 24.57
N ALA A 326 11.22 -20.39 24.82
CA ALA A 326 10.64 -20.20 26.16
C ALA A 326 9.39 -21.04 26.43
N LEU A 327 8.82 -21.70 25.40
CA LEU A 327 7.63 -22.54 25.59
C LEU A 327 7.87 -23.67 26.60
N ASP A 328 6.91 -23.85 27.51
CA ASP A 328 6.91 -24.98 28.42
C ASP A 328 6.56 -26.27 27.68
N GLN A 329 7.26 -27.36 28.02
CA GLN A 329 7.03 -28.67 27.42
C GLN A 329 5.59 -29.17 27.60
N SER A 330 4.93 -28.78 28.66
CA SER A 330 3.52 -29.14 28.89
C SER A 330 2.59 -28.59 27.82
N GLN A 331 2.90 -27.42 27.25
CA GLN A 331 2.13 -26.77 26.19
C GLN A 331 2.32 -27.45 24.83
N LEU A 332 3.45 -28.15 24.62
CA LEU A 332 3.80 -28.83 23.37
C LEU A 332 3.32 -30.29 23.32
N LYS A 333 2.79 -30.84 24.42
CA LYS A 333 2.32 -32.24 24.46
C LYS A 333 1.27 -32.59 23.40
N GLN A 334 0.44 -31.64 23.00
CA GLN A 334 -0.59 -31.80 21.97
C GLN A 334 -0.12 -31.39 20.57
N GLY A 335 1.17 -31.06 20.41
CA GLY A 335 1.78 -30.59 19.16
C GLY A 335 1.66 -29.08 18.97
N TRP A 336 2.40 -28.56 18.00
CA TRP A 336 2.52 -27.14 17.69
C TRP A 336 1.19 -26.52 17.25
N ALA A 337 0.41 -27.21 16.44
CA ALA A 337 -0.88 -26.71 15.93
C ALA A 337 -1.93 -26.49 17.05
N ALA A 338 -1.81 -27.21 18.16
CA ALA A 338 -2.71 -27.12 19.30
C ALA A 338 -2.30 -26.05 20.32
N LEU A 339 -1.21 -25.32 20.09
CA LEU A 339 -0.78 -24.24 21.00
C LEU A 339 -1.92 -23.25 21.24
N SER A 340 -2.26 -23.04 22.51
CA SER A 340 -3.29 -22.10 22.91
C SER A 340 -2.86 -21.41 24.19
N PHE A 341 -3.06 -20.12 24.24
CA PHE A 341 -2.79 -19.30 25.41
C PHE A 341 -4.11 -18.73 25.91
N PRO A 342 -4.78 -19.39 26.85
CA PRO A 342 -5.97 -18.86 27.49
C PRO A 342 -5.55 -17.67 28.33
N GLY A 343 -5.87 -16.48 27.89
CA GLY A 343 -5.56 -15.24 28.58
C GLY A 343 -5.81 -14.02 27.71
N GLU A 344 -6.19 -12.91 28.34
CA GLU A 344 -6.58 -11.69 27.62
C GLU A 344 -5.39 -10.94 27.01
N LEU A 345 -4.17 -11.20 27.49
CA LEU A 345 -2.96 -10.46 27.13
C LEU A 345 -2.14 -11.12 25.98
N GLY A 346 -2.61 -12.28 25.48
CA GLY A 346 -1.98 -12.98 24.36
C GLY A 346 -0.71 -13.77 24.72
N PRO A 347 -0.10 -14.46 23.73
CA PRO A 347 0.95 -15.45 23.94
C PRO A 347 2.24 -14.85 24.54
N MET A 348 2.62 -13.65 24.14
CA MET A 348 3.85 -13.01 24.61
C MET A 348 3.78 -12.61 26.09
N ALA A 349 2.61 -12.18 26.57
CA ALA A 349 2.42 -11.88 27.99
C ALA A 349 2.37 -13.15 28.85
N ALA A 350 1.80 -14.23 28.31
CA ALA A 350 1.83 -15.54 28.98
C ALA A 350 3.27 -16.04 29.14
N LEU A 351 4.12 -15.92 28.12
CA LEU A 351 5.54 -16.27 28.22
C LEU A 351 6.29 -15.37 29.21
N ALA A 352 6.07 -14.04 29.19
CA ALA A 352 6.68 -13.13 30.14
C ALA A 352 6.32 -13.49 31.59
N THR A 353 5.08 -13.92 31.82
CA THR A 353 4.62 -14.42 33.12
C THR A 353 5.33 -15.73 33.49
N ALA A 354 5.44 -16.67 32.55
CA ALA A 354 6.08 -17.97 32.77
C ALA A 354 7.56 -17.86 33.16
N VAL A 355 8.29 -16.90 32.57
CA VAL A 355 9.70 -16.61 32.91
C VAL A 355 9.86 -15.69 34.13
N GLY A 356 8.79 -15.41 34.88
CA GLY A 356 8.82 -14.58 36.09
C GLY A 356 8.95 -13.07 35.86
N ALA A 357 8.87 -12.60 34.60
CA ALA A 357 9.02 -11.19 34.24
C ALA A 357 7.69 -10.41 34.36
N LEU A 358 7.01 -10.52 35.52
CA LEU A 358 5.69 -9.92 35.76
C LEU A 358 5.65 -8.40 35.54
N TRP A 359 6.74 -7.69 35.83
CA TRP A 359 6.86 -6.25 35.63
C TRP A 359 6.74 -5.84 34.14
N ILE A 360 7.11 -6.74 33.21
CA ILE A 360 6.99 -6.52 31.77
C ILE A 360 5.55 -6.63 31.29
N VAL A 361 4.69 -7.44 31.96
CA VAL A 361 3.32 -7.69 31.49
C VAL A 361 2.49 -6.40 31.37
N SER A 362 2.60 -5.50 32.35
CA SER A 362 1.90 -4.20 32.29
C SER A 362 2.43 -3.29 31.18
N ILE A 363 3.75 -3.36 30.91
CA ILE A 363 4.38 -2.62 29.81
C ILE A 363 3.93 -3.20 28.47
N LEU A 364 3.84 -4.53 28.35
CA LEU A 364 3.36 -5.22 27.16
C LEU A 364 1.92 -4.86 26.83
N ASP A 365 1.03 -4.89 27.83
CA ASP A 365 -0.36 -4.55 27.68
C ASP A 365 -0.54 -3.11 27.15
N SER A 366 0.18 -2.15 27.73
CA SER A 366 0.20 -0.77 27.27
C SER A 366 0.82 -0.63 25.87
N SER A 367 1.92 -1.33 25.60
CA SER A 367 2.61 -1.32 24.32
C SER A 367 1.77 -1.94 23.19
N ALA A 368 1.00 -2.98 23.48
CA ALA A 368 0.08 -3.61 22.53
C ALA A 368 -0.95 -2.60 22.00
N ARG A 369 -1.61 -1.89 22.92
CA ARG A 369 -2.57 -0.83 22.55
C ARG A 369 -1.91 0.31 21.79
N ILE A 370 -0.73 0.78 22.23
CA ILE A 370 0.04 1.84 21.55
C ILE A 370 0.46 1.39 20.15
N SER A 371 0.90 0.15 19.99
CA SER A 371 1.32 -0.40 18.70
C SER A 371 0.19 -0.40 17.69
N SER A 372 -0.96 -0.97 18.06
CA SER A 372 -2.13 -1.02 17.19
C SER A 372 -2.68 0.38 16.90
N PHE A 373 -2.72 1.26 17.92
CA PHE A 373 -3.13 2.66 17.75
C PHE A 373 -2.26 3.40 16.73
N ALA A 374 -0.93 3.29 16.81
CA ALA A 374 -0.03 3.96 15.90
C ALA A 374 -0.08 3.38 14.49
N SER A 375 -0.26 2.05 14.34
CA SER A 375 -0.41 1.40 13.05
C SER A 375 -1.73 1.82 12.36
N ALA A 376 -2.85 1.85 13.09
CA ALA A 376 -4.11 2.37 12.58
C ALA A 376 -3.98 3.83 12.11
N LEU A 377 -3.32 4.68 12.91
CA LEU A 377 -3.10 6.09 12.56
C LEU A 377 -2.33 6.23 11.25
N VAL A 378 -1.27 5.43 11.04
CA VAL A 378 -0.48 5.42 9.79
C VAL A 378 -1.31 4.90 8.63
N SER A 379 -2.05 3.81 8.81
CA SER A 379 -2.85 3.19 7.76
C SER A 379 -3.95 4.14 7.25
N VAL A 380 -4.70 4.78 8.15
CA VAL A 380 -5.73 5.76 7.79
C VAL A 380 -5.14 6.93 7.00
N GLY A 381 -3.97 7.42 7.41
CA GLY A 381 -3.28 8.51 6.72
C GLY A 381 -2.78 8.13 5.32
N SER A 382 -2.17 6.96 5.17
CA SER A 382 -1.71 6.44 3.88
C SER A 382 -2.87 6.16 2.94
N ASN A 383 -3.95 5.58 3.45
CA ASN A 383 -5.15 5.29 2.66
C ASN A 383 -5.80 6.56 2.08
N ALA A 384 -5.77 7.67 2.82
CA ALA A 384 -6.27 8.95 2.31
C ALA A 384 -5.45 9.44 1.11
N ARG A 385 -4.13 9.25 1.13
CA ARG A 385 -3.23 9.59 0.01
C ARG A 385 -3.44 8.67 -1.19
N LEU A 386 -3.68 7.39 -0.94
CA LEU A 386 -4.04 6.45 -2.00
C LEU A 386 -5.39 6.83 -2.63
N GLY A 387 -6.40 7.18 -1.83
CA GLY A 387 -7.69 7.66 -2.31
C GLY A 387 -7.58 8.93 -3.17
N LEU A 388 -6.73 9.88 -2.75
CA LEU A 388 -6.37 11.07 -3.54
C LEU A 388 -5.73 10.67 -4.88
N ALA A 389 -4.72 9.81 -4.85
CA ALA A 389 -4.03 9.33 -6.04
C ALA A 389 -4.97 8.63 -7.04
N MET A 390 -5.89 7.82 -6.53
CA MET A 390 -6.93 7.16 -7.35
C MET A 390 -7.88 8.18 -7.99
N ALA A 391 -8.22 9.27 -7.28
CA ALA A 391 -9.04 10.34 -7.82
C ALA A 391 -8.29 11.12 -8.92
N GLN A 392 -7.03 11.50 -8.68
CA GLN A 392 -6.16 12.16 -9.65
C GLN A 392 -5.96 11.33 -10.94
N ASN A 393 -5.90 10.00 -10.82
CA ASN A 393 -5.90 9.11 -11.99
C ASN A 393 -7.28 8.99 -12.68
N GLY A 394 -8.29 9.77 -12.26
CA GLY A 394 -9.63 9.70 -12.80
C GLY A 394 -10.43 8.47 -12.38
N LEU A 395 -9.97 7.69 -11.42
CA LEU A 395 -10.58 6.41 -11.00
C LEU A 395 -11.61 6.58 -9.88
N PHE A 396 -11.40 7.55 -8.99
CA PHE A 396 -12.34 7.93 -7.95
C PHE A 396 -13.01 9.28 -8.28
N PRO A 397 -14.09 9.65 -7.55
CA PRO A 397 -14.77 10.93 -7.77
C PRO A 397 -13.85 12.14 -7.53
N LYS A 398 -13.95 13.16 -8.40
CA LYS A 398 -13.09 14.36 -8.36
C LYS A 398 -13.10 15.12 -7.03
N PHE A 399 -14.19 15.07 -6.26
CA PHE A 399 -14.22 15.76 -4.95
C PHE A 399 -13.21 15.17 -3.96
N MET A 400 -12.71 13.93 -4.16
CA MET A 400 -11.65 13.34 -3.35
C MET A 400 -10.26 13.95 -3.63
N GLU A 401 -10.09 14.70 -4.72
CA GLU A 401 -8.85 15.44 -5.04
C GLU A 401 -8.68 16.69 -4.18
N THR A 402 -9.77 17.18 -3.56
CA THR A 402 -9.72 18.44 -2.81
C THR A 402 -8.89 18.31 -1.54
N LEU A 403 -7.89 19.18 -1.41
CA LEU A 403 -7.05 19.28 -0.23
C LEU A 403 -7.55 20.38 0.71
N SER A 404 -7.47 20.15 2.00
CA SER A 404 -7.69 21.18 3.02
C SER A 404 -6.54 22.19 3.03
N ALA A 405 -6.71 23.32 3.73
CA ALA A 405 -5.64 24.32 3.94
C ALA A 405 -4.35 23.74 4.59
N ARG A 406 -4.40 22.52 5.12
CA ARG A 406 -3.27 21.79 5.70
C ARG A 406 -2.67 20.75 4.75
N GLY A 407 -3.12 20.69 3.48
CA GLY A 407 -2.68 19.71 2.49
C GLY A 407 -3.20 18.28 2.74
N VAL A 408 -4.38 18.14 3.36
CA VAL A 408 -4.96 16.82 3.69
C VAL A 408 -6.22 16.58 2.87
N PRO A 409 -6.38 15.39 2.22
CA PRO A 409 -7.57 15.02 1.46
C PRO A 409 -8.71 14.58 2.39
N LEU A 410 -9.50 15.55 2.91
CA LEU A 410 -10.53 15.29 3.93
C LEU A 410 -11.66 14.38 3.43
N PHE A 411 -12.09 14.52 2.17
CA PHE A 411 -13.12 13.65 1.61
C PHE A 411 -12.66 12.21 1.46
N ALA A 412 -11.39 11.99 1.08
CA ALA A 412 -10.81 10.66 1.05
C ALA A 412 -10.77 10.05 2.47
N LEU A 413 -10.39 10.83 3.49
CA LEU A 413 -10.44 10.38 4.89
C LEU A 413 -11.86 9.97 5.31
N LEU A 414 -12.88 10.76 4.95
CA LEU A 414 -14.27 10.47 5.32
C LEU A 414 -14.79 9.20 4.66
N ILE A 415 -14.52 9.00 3.36
CA ILE A 415 -14.92 7.77 2.66
C ILE A 415 -14.21 6.56 3.24
N ASN A 416 -12.91 6.66 3.51
CA ASN A 416 -12.14 5.59 4.13
C ASN A 416 -12.69 5.26 5.54
N PHE A 417 -13.10 6.25 6.32
CA PHE A 417 -13.77 6.04 7.61
C PHE A 417 -15.05 5.20 7.43
N VAL A 418 -15.92 5.57 6.49
CA VAL A 418 -17.18 4.84 6.26
C VAL A 418 -16.90 3.40 5.82
N VAL A 419 -15.98 3.21 4.88
CA VAL A 419 -15.67 1.87 4.35
C VAL A 419 -14.98 0.99 5.39
N SER A 420 -14.02 1.53 6.14
CA SER A 420 -13.38 0.78 7.24
C SER A 420 -14.38 0.42 8.35
N ALA A 421 -15.33 1.32 8.65
CA ALA A 421 -16.37 1.03 9.62
C ALA A 421 -17.31 -0.09 9.16
N LEU A 422 -17.64 -0.16 7.86
CA LEU A 422 -18.48 -1.24 7.31
C LEU A 422 -17.86 -2.62 7.51
N PHE A 423 -16.54 -2.77 7.46
CA PHE A 423 -15.86 -4.06 7.66
C PHE A 423 -16.08 -4.62 9.07
N PHE A 424 -16.34 -3.81 10.09
CA PHE A 424 -16.72 -4.32 11.42
C PHE A 424 -18.04 -5.11 11.44
N PHE A 425 -18.91 -4.88 10.45
CA PHE A 425 -20.25 -5.47 10.38
C PHE A 425 -20.36 -6.58 9.33
N ILE A 426 -19.44 -6.64 8.35
CA ILE A 426 -19.60 -7.51 7.18
C ILE A 426 -18.84 -8.83 7.34
N LEU A 427 -17.61 -8.78 7.87
CA LEU A 427 -16.72 -9.93 7.94
C LEU A 427 -16.16 -10.13 9.35
N PRO A 428 -16.00 -11.40 9.80
CA PRO A 428 -15.29 -11.71 11.03
C PRO A 428 -13.79 -11.39 10.89
N PHE A 429 -13.14 -11.14 12.02
CA PHE A 429 -11.74 -10.68 12.10
C PHE A 429 -10.75 -11.50 11.25
N ASN A 430 -10.84 -12.84 11.32
CA ASN A 430 -9.90 -13.70 10.59
C ASN A 430 -10.04 -13.59 9.07
N GLU A 431 -11.25 -13.39 8.57
CA GLU A 431 -11.51 -13.19 7.13
C GLU A 431 -11.05 -11.79 6.68
N VAL A 432 -11.25 -10.77 7.52
CA VAL A 432 -10.69 -9.43 7.27
C VAL A 432 -9.17 -9.48 7.19
N LEU A 433 -8.51 -10.26 8.06
CA LEU A 433 -7.06 -10.44 8.08
C LEU A 433 -6.54 -11.13 6.81
N ALA A 434 -7.20 -12.20 6.38
CA ALA A 434 -6.84 -12.94 5.16
C ALA A 434 -7.05 -12.07 3.91
N LEU A 435 -8.18 -11.38 3.82
CA LEU A 435 -8.48 -10.43 2.74
C LEU A 435 -7.46 -9.28 2.69
N ASN A 436 -7.07 -8.75 3.84
CA ASN A 436 -6.05 -7.72 3.94
C ASN A 436 -4.74 -8.15 3.29
N THR A 437 -4.18 -9.29 3.73
CA THR A 437 -2.88 -9.79 3.26
C THR A 437 -2.88 -9.99 1.76
N SER A 438 -3.89 -10.69 1.23
CA SER A 438 -3.97 -11.02 -0.20
C SER A 438 -4.19 -9.78 -1.07
N SER A 439 -5.04 -8.85 -0.63
CA SER A 439 -5.29 -7.58 -1.32
C SER A 439 -4.01 -6.75 -1.43
N ILE A 440 -3.28 -6.63 -0.33
CA ILE A 440 -2.04 -5.84 -0.31
C ILE A 440 -0.96 -6.49 -1.18
N VAL A 441 -0.72 -7.79 -1.05
CA VAL A 441 0.31 -8.49 -1.84
C VAL A 441 -0.01 -8.46 -3.32
N LEU A 442 -1.28 -8.57 -3.71
CA LEU A 442 -1.69 -8.39 -5.11
C LEU A 442 -1.33 -7.01 -5.63
N SER A 443 -1.51 -5.96 -4.84
CA SER A 443 -1.12 -4.60 -5.25
C SER A 443 0.40 -4.44 -5.46
N PHE A 444 1.23 -5.25 -4.80
CA PHE A 444 2.68 -5.20 -4.96
C PHE A 444 3.19 -5.84 -6.26
N VAL A 445 2.40 -6.67 -6.91
CA VAL A 445 2.77 -7.38 -8.15
C VAL A 445 3.17 -6.42 -9.27
N VAL A 446 2.66 -5.19 -9.24
CA VAL A 446 3.01 -4.17 -10.25
C VAL A 446 4.43 -3.62 -10.08
N GLY A 447 5.00 -3.58 -8.87
CA GLY A 447 6.35 -3.06 -8.64
C GLY A 447 7.41 -3.71 -9.53
N PRO A 448 7.54 -5.05 -9.52
CA PRO A 448 8.44 -5.81 -10.39
C PRO A 448 8.33 -5.48 -11.88
N VAL A 449 7.12 -5.39 -12.41
CA VAL A 449 6.92 -5.11 -13.85
C VAL A 449 7.12 -3.63 -14.18
N ALA A 450 6.75 -2.73 -13.27
CA ALA A 450 6.91 -1.28 -13.44
C ALA A 450 8.38 -0.85 -13.48
N VAL A 451 9.27 -1.49 -12.70
CA VAL A 451 10.72 -1.21 -12.77
C VAL A 451 11.25 -1.33 -14.20
N LEU A 452 10.94 -2.43 -14.89
CA LEU A 452 11.41 -2.63 -16.27
C LEU A 452 10.69 -1.72 -17.26
N ALA A 453 9.41 -1.42 -17.03
CA ALA A 453 8.68 -0.44 -17.82
C ALA A 453 9.36 0.94 -17.73
N PHE A 454 9.66 1.44 -16.53
CA PHE A 454 10.32 2.74 -16.34
C PHE A 454 11.78 2.76 -16.79
N ARG A 455 12.50 1.63 -16.79
CA ARG A 455 13.82 1.56 -17.39
C ARG A 455 13.81 1.77 -18.91
N GLN A 456 12.68 1.48 -19.58
CA GLN A 456 12.50 1.71 -21.00
C GLN A 456 11.85 3.07 -21.28
N LEU A 457 10.85 3.48 -20.50
CA LEU A 457 10.12 4.75 -20.67
C LEU A 457 10.93 5.97 -20.22
N MET A 458 11.78 5.81 -19.22
CA MET A 458 12.61 6.86 -18.60
C MET A 458 14.08 6.41 -18.57
N ALA A 459 14.63 6.02 -19.72
CA ALA A 459 15.99 5.45 -19.81
C ALA A 459 17.05 6.41 -19.24
N ASP A 460 16.94 7.70 -19.53
CA ASP A 460 17.91 8.74 -19.17
C ASP A 460 17.67 9.33 -17.75
N ALA A 461 16.62 8.90 -17.04
CA ALA A 461 16.33 9.44 -15.71
C ALA A 461 17.42 9.03 -14.70
N PRO A 462 17.97 9.98 -13.92
CA PRO A 462 18.98 9.67 -12.90
C PRO A 462 18.36 8.86 -11.78
N ARG A 463 18.98 7.71 -11.45
CA ARG A 463 18.54 6.78 -10.40
C ARG A 463 19.49 6.81 -9.23
N ALA A 464 19.02 7.23 -8.07
CA ALA A 464 19.81 7.18 -6.84
C ALA A 464 19.93 5.75 -6.29
N PHE A 465 18.99 4.87 -6.62
CA PHE A 465 19.02 3.45 -6.34
C PHE A 465 18.72 2.67 -7.62
N VAL A 466 19.49 1.64 -7.90
CA VAL A 466 19.35 0.77 -9.08
C VAL A 466 19.24 -0.68 -8.60
N LEU A 467 18.11 -1.33 -8.90
CA LEU A 467 17.90 -2.75 -8.58
C LEU A 467 18.90 -3.63 -9.38
N PRO A 468 19.78 -4.39 -8.72
CA PRO A 468 20.74 -5.24 -9.41
C PRO A 468 20.02 -6.29 -10.27
N ALA A 469 20.53 -6.57 -11.47
CA ALA A 469 19.99 -7.56 -12.39
C ALA A 469 18.44 -7.52 -12.51
N ALA A 470 17.85 -6.32 -12.66
CA ALA A 470 16.41 -6.09 -12.56
C ALA A 470 15.51 -7.04 -13.40
N PRO A 471 15.90 -7.53 -14.60
CA PRO A 471 15.09 -8.53 -15.30
C PRO A 471 14.91 -9.83 -14.50
N VAL A 472 15.95 -10.27 -13.80
CA VAL A 472 15.94 -11.50 -12.99
C VAL A 472 15.33 -11.23 -11.61
N THR A 473 15.81 -10.21 -10.92
CA THR A 473 15.32 -9.86 -9.57
C THR A 473 13.86 -9.43 -9.59
N GLY A 474 13.42 -8.70 -10.63
CA GLY A 474 12.01 -8.36 -10.84
C GLY A 474 11.16 -9.60 -11.15
N CYS A 475 11.65 -10.51 -12.02
CA CYS A 475 10.96 -11.76 -12.27
C CYS A 475 10.80 -12.58 -10.98
N LEU A 476 11.86 -12.73 -10.20
CA LEU A 476 11.82 -13.42 -8.91
C LEU A 476 10.85 -12.76 -7.93
N ALA A 477 10.84 -11.42 -7.85
CA ALA A 477 9.90 -10.68 -7.01
C ALA A 477 8.44 -10.93 -7.43
N PHE A 478 8.16 -10.98 -8.73
CA PHE A 478 6.83 -11.27 -9.26
C PHE A 478 6.39 -12.70 -8.94
N VAL A 479 7.29 -13.68 -9.13
CA VAL A 479 7.05 -15.10 -8.79
C VAL A 479 6.76 -15.25 -7.31
N VAL A 480 7.57 -14.64 -6.44
CA VAL A 480 7.40 -14.74 -4.98
C VAL A 480 6.08 -14.10 -4.53
N ALA A 481 5.71 -12.93 -5.08
CA ALA A 481 4.41 -12.32 -4.79
C ALA A 481 3.24 -13.23 -5.21
N SER A 482 3.34 -13.85 -6.40
CA SER A 482 2.33 -14.79 -6.91
C SER A 482 2.20 -16.03 -6.03
N LEU A 483 3.32 -16.58 -5.54
CA LEU A 483 3.33 -17.70 -4.61
C LEU A 483 2.71 -17.34 -3.25
N ILE A 484 2.99 -16.17 -2.70
CA ILE A 484 2.38 -15.70 -1.45
C ILE A 484 0.85 -15.61 -1.59
N ILE A 485 0.37 -15.06 -2.71
CA ILE A 485 -1.07 -14.98 -3.00
C ILE A 485 -1.66 -16.42 -3.10
N TYR A 486 -1.01 -17.31 -3.82
CA TYR A 486 -1.43 -18.70 -3.97
C TYR A 486 -1.50 -19.45 -2.62
N TRP A 487 -0.47 -19.31 -1.76
CA TRP A 487 -0.45 -19.97 -0.44
C TRP A 487 -1.49 -19.41 0.55
N SER A 488 -2.10 -18.27 0.26
CA SER A 488 -3.23 -17.76 1.07
C SER A 488 -4.48 -18.64 0.97
N GLY A 489 -4.55 -19.50 -0.05
CA GLY A 489 -5.56 -20.54 -0.21
C GLY A 489 -6.82 -20.09 -0.96
N TRP A 490 -7.65 -21.09 -1.29
CA TRP A 490 -8.83 -20.93 -2.13
C TRP A 490 -9.87 -19.98 -1.54
N ASP A 491 -10.20 -20.13 -0.26
CA ASP A 491 -11.23 -19.30 0.41
C ASP A 491 -10.85 -17.81 0.35
N THR A 492 -9.57 -17.51 0.57
CA THR A 492 -9.05 -16.13 0.47
C THR A 492 -9.12 -15.61 -0.97
N MET A 493 -8.84 -16.47 -1.96
CA MET A 493 -8.94 -16.11 -3.38
C MET A 493 -10.37 -15.79 -3.80
N LEU A 494 -11.37 -16.46 -3.22
CA LEU A 494 -12.79 -16.13 -3.46
C LEU A 494 -13.14 -14.74 -2.94
N HIS A 495 -12.78 -14.40 -1.70
CA HIS A 495 -13.02 -13.06 -1.13
C HIS A 495 -12.32 -11.97 -1.94
N LEU A 496 -11.07 -12.19 -2.33
CA LEU A 496 -10.32 -11.30 -3.20
C LEU A 496 -11.00 -11.12 -4.57
N GLY A 497 -11.49 -12.23 -5.15
CA GLY A 497 -12.24 -12.23 -6.40
C GLY A 497 -13.51 -11.39 -6.33
N VAL A 498 -14.29 -11.51 -5.27
CA VAL A 498 -15.49 -10.68 -5.02
C VAL A 498 -15.10 -9.19 -4.96
N CYS A 499 -14.04 -8.86 -4.21
CA CYS A 499 -13.56 -7.48 -4.14
C CYS A 499 -13.13 -6.94 -5.51
N LEU A 500 -12.42 -7.74 -6.32
CA LEU A 500 -12.02 -7.36 -7.68
C LEU A 500 -13.24 -7.13 -8.58
N VAL A 501 -14.24 -8.01 -8.54
CA VAL A 501 -15.48 -7.86 -9.32
C VAL A 501 -16.18 -6.55 -8.97
N ILE A 502 -16.29 -6.22 -7.68
CA ILE A 502 -16.86 -4.93 -7.24
C ILE A 502 -16.06 -3.76 -7.83
N GLY A 503 -14.72 -3.81 -7.77
CA GLY A 503 -13.85 -2.77 -8.33
C GLY A 503 -14.03 -2.61 -9.85
N PHE A 504 -14.10 -3.71 -10.59
CA PHE A 504 -14.36 -3.69 -12.04
C PHE A 504 -15.76 -3.16 -12.38
N LEU A 505 -16.79 -3.53 -11.63
CA LEU A 505 -18.15 -3.00 -11.82
C LEU A 505 -18.21 -1.49 -11.59
N LEU A 506 -17.53 -0.99 -10.56
CA LEU A 506 -17.43 0.45 -10.30
C LEU A 506 -16.67 1.17 -11.43
N MET A 507 -15.60 0.59 -11.95
CA MET A 507 -14.86 1.13 -13.09
C MET A 507 -15.74 1.19 -14.34
N ILE A 508 -16.48 0.11 -14.65
CA ILE A 508 -17.43 0.04 -15.77
C ILE A 508 -18.51 1.10 -15.61
N TYR A 509 -19.14 1.18 -14.44
CA TYR A 509 -20.18 2.18 -14.16
C TYR A 509 -19.68 3.60 -14.37
N ARG A 510 -18.48 3.92 -13.87
CA ARG A 510 -17.89 5.25 -14.04
C ARG A 510 -17.63 5.59 -15.52
N ASN A 511 -17.06 4.63 -16.27
CA ASN A 511 -16.72 4.85 -17.69
C ASN A 511 -17.91 4.70 -18.65
N SER A 512 -19.07 4.22 -18.21
CA SER A 512 -20.26 4.11 -19.04
C SER A 512 -20.72 5.46 -19.63
N ARG A 513 -20.32 6.57 -19.00
CA ARG A 513 -20.63 7.94 -19.43
C ARG A 513 -19.50 8.62 -20.24
N GLY A 514 -18.27 8.09 -20.20
CA GLY A 514 -17.08 8.69 -20.81
C GLY A 514 -16.47 7.93 -22.01
N GLY A 515 -17.00 6.73 -22.31
CA GLY A 515 -16.48 5.86 -23.37
C GLY A 515 -15.37 4.91 -22.90
N PHE A 516 -15.49 3.64 -23.29
CA PHE A 516 -14.51 2.59 -22.93
C PHE A 516 -13.18 2.70 -23.71
N ASP A 517 -13.15 3.47 -24.80
CA ASP A 517 -11.98 3.66 -25.65
C ASP A 517 -10.86 4.45 -24.96
N SER A 518 -11.17 5.15 -23.87
CA SER A 518 -10.19 5.89 -23.06
C SER A 518 -9.39 5.00 -22.11
N LEU A 519 -9.76 3.72 -21.93
CA LEU A 519 -9.12 2.79 -21.02
C LEU A 519 -8.00 2.01 -21.71
N ASP A 520 -6.91 1.79 -20.96
CA ASP A 520 -5.71 1.09 -21.45
C ASP A 520 -5.86 -0.44 -21.36
N TRP A 521 -6.83 -1.00 -22.10
CA TRP A 521 -7.13 -2.45 -22.08
C TRP A 521 -6.00 -3.33 -22.62
N ARG A 522 -5.28 -2.85 -23.63
CA ARG A 522 -4.15 -3.58 -24.20
C ARG A 522 -3.06 -3.79 -23.17
N GLU A 523 -2.72 -2.74 -22.46
CA GLU A 523 -1.68 -2.71 -21.44
C GLU A 523 -2.06 -3.53 -20.19
N ALA A 524 -3.36 -3.76 -19.99
CA ALA A 524 -3.92 -4.57 -18.91
C ALA A 524 -4.17 -6.04 -19.29
N ALA A 525 -3.97 -6.43 -20.56
CA ALA A 525 -4.36 -7.77 -21.06
C ALA A 525 -3.66 -8.93 -20.32
N TRP A 526 -2.51 -8.69 -19.66
CA TRP A 526 -1.82 -9.67 -18.84
C TRP A 526 -2.54 -10.01 -17.53
N LEU A 527 -3.41 -9.11 -17.02
CA LEU A 527 -4.17 -9.35 -15.78
C LEU A 527 -5.14 -10.52 -15.91
N ALA A 528 -5.78 -10.68 -17.07
CA ALA A 528 -6.77 -11.73 -17.29
C ALA A 528 -6.16 -13.15 -17.13
N PRO A 529 -5.11 -13.55 -17.87
CA PRO A 529 -4.48 -14.85 -17.68
C PRO A 529 -3.82 -14.99 -16.30
N TYR A 530 -3.33 -13.90 -15.69
CA TYR A 530 -2.75 -13.91 -14.36
C TYR A 530 -3.78 -14.26 -13.30
N LEU A 531 -4.87 -13.50 -13.21
CA LEU A 531 -5.90 -13.69 -12.20
C LEU A 531 -6.65 -15.01 -12.40
N ALA A 532 -7.05 -15.32 -13.65
CA ALA A 532 -7.73 -16.58 -13.96
C ALA A 532 -6.83 -17.80 -13.69
N GLY A 533 -5.55 -17.72 -14.04
CA GLY A 533 -4.57 -18.77 -13.75
C GLY A 533 -4.37 -19.00 -12.26
N LEU A 534 -4.20 -17.93 -11.47
CA LEU A 534 -4.07 -18.03 -10.00
C LEU A 534 -5.32 -18.63 -9.36
N VAL A 535 -6.52 -18.19 -9.77
CA VAL A 535 -7.80 -18.70 -9.28
C VAL A 535 -7.90 -20.21 -9.59
N LEU A 536 -7.63 -20.61 -10.84
CA LEU A 536 -7.69 -22.01 -11.27
C LEU A 536 -6.70 -22.88 -10.50
N ILE A 537 -5.44 -22.44 -10.39
CA ILE A 537 -4.40 -23.22 -9.69
C ILE A 537 -4.71 -23.29 -8.19
N SER A 538 -5.23 -22.20 -7.58
CA SER A 538 -5.64 -22.19 -6.19
C SER A 538 -6.79 -23.17 -5.91
N TRP A 539 -7.77 -23.25 -6.82
CA TRP A 539 -8.84 -24.24 -6.73
C TRP A 539 -8.33 -25.67 -6.85
N LEU A 540 -7.38 -25.92 -7.77
CA LEU A 540 -6.77 -27.27 -7.95
C LEU A 540 -5.79 -27.64 -6.84
N GLY A 541 -5.24 -26.67 -6.13
CA GLY A 541 -4.21 -26.82 -5.11
C GLY A 541 -4.73 -27.38 -3.78
N SER A 542 -3.83 -27.46 -2.80
CA SER A 542 -4.12 -28.04 -1.47
C SER A 542 -4.13 -27.02 -0.34
N PHE A 543 -4.00 -25.72 -0.64
CA PHE A 543 -4.03 -24.66 0.35
C PHE A 543 -5.45 -24.09 0.53
N GLY A 544 -5.87 -23.87 1.78
CA GLY A 544 -7.07 -23.15 2.19
C GLY A 544 -8.35 -23.53 1.43
N GLY A 545 -8.80 -24.80 1.53
CA GLY A 545 -10.06 -25.24 0.93
C GLY A 545 -10.00 -25.64 -0.55
N GLY A 546 -8.81 -25.69 -1.16
CA GLY A 546 -8.64 -26.18 -2.54
C GLY A 546 -8.94 -27.66 -2.69
N ALA A 547 -9.19 -28.12 -3.92
CA ALA A 547 -9.60 -29.49 -4.24
C ALA A 547 -8.51 -30.55 -4.03
N GLY A 548 -7.23 -30.14 -3.88
CA GLY A 548 -6.10 -31.05 -3.59
C GLY A 548 -5.62 -31.89 -4.76
N TYR A 549 -6.03 -31.60 -5.99
CA TYR A 549 -5.54 -32.31 -7.18
C TYR A 549 -4.05 -32.02 -7.47
N LEU A 550 -3.56 -30.85 -7.10
CA LEU A 550 -2.16 -30.49 -7.20
C LEU A 550 -1.49 -30.62 -5.82
N PRO A 551 -0.55 -31.56 -5.64
CA PRO A 551 0.18 -31.69 -4.38
C PRO A 551 1.21 -30.57 -4.21
N VAL A 552 1.64 -30.34 -2.94
CA VAL A 552 2.69 -29.37 -2.61
C VAL A 552 4.01 -29.79 -3.28
N GLY A 553 4.62 -28.84 -3.97
CA GLY A 553 5.83 -29.01 -4.78
C GLY A 553 5.54 -28.78 -6.26
N PRO A 554 4.83 -29.68 -6.96
CA PRO A 554 4.36 -29.42 -8.33
C PRO A 554 3.53 -28.16 -8.49
N ASP A 555 2.68 -27.81 -7.53
CA ASP A 555 1.89 -26.59 -7.51
C ASP A 555 2.77 -25.32 -7.52
N ILE A 556 3.87 -25.33 -6.75
CA ILE A 556 4.86 -24.24 -6.74
C ILE A 556 5.46 -24.04 -8.13
N ALA A 557 5.79 -25.13 -8.82
CA ALA A 557 6.35 -25.08 -10.17
C ALA A 557 5.33 -24.52 -11.18
N VAL A 558 4.06 -24.93 -11.08
CA VAL A 558 2.99 -24.46 -11.98
C VAL A 558 2.71 -22.96 -11.76
N VAL A 559 2.59 -22.50 -10.50
CA VAL A 559 2.42 -21.09 -10.18
C VAL A 559 3.63 -20.27 -10.65
N SER A 560 4.85 -20.80 -10.43
CA SER A 560 6.07 -20.11 -10.85
C SER A 560 6.14 -19.99 -12.37
N ALA A 561 5.79 -21.04 -13.12
CA ALA A 561 5.76 -21.02 -14.58
C ALA A 561 4.72 -20.00 -15.12
N LEU A 562 3.51 -20.00 -14.54
CA LEU A 562 2.50 -18.98 -14.84
C LEU A 562 3.04 -17.57 -14.59
N ALA A 563 3.62 -17.35 -13.41
CA ALA A 563 4.15 -16.05 -13.01
C ALA A 563 5.26 -15.56 -13.94
N VAL A 564 6.21 -16.42 -14.32
CA VAL A 564 7.28 -16.09 -15.29
C VAL A 564 6.69 -15.72 -16.64
N ALA A 565 5.75 -16.52 -17.16
CA ALA A 565 5.11 -16.26 -18.45
C ALA A 565 4.34 -14.92 -18.44
N VAL A 566 3.58 -14.68 -17.38
CA VAL A 566 2.82 -13.42 -17.21
C VAL A 566 3.75 -12.23 -17.00
N TYR A 567 4.84 -12.38 -16.23
CA TYR A 567 5.83 -11.32 -16.05
C TYR A 567 6.42 -10.84 -17.39
N ILE A 568 6.83 -11.80 -18.23
CA ILE A 568 7.36 -11.49 -19.57
C ILE A 568 6.29 -10.78 -20.42
N LEU A 569 5.04 -11.23 -20.35
CA LEU A 569 3.93 -10.61 -21.06
C LEU A 569 3.66 -9.19 -20.55
N ALA A 570 3.60 -8.99 -19.23
CA ALA A 570 3.34 -7.71 -18.60
C ALA A 570 4.40 -6.67 -18.97
N VAL A 571 5.69 -7.03 -18.91
CA VAL A 571 6.79 -6.13 -19.31
C VAL A 571 6.68 -5.71 -20.78
N ARG A 572 6.20 -6.60 -21.68
CA ARG A 572 5.96 -6.28 -23.10
C ARG A 572 4.75 -5.37 -23.32
N LEU A 573 3.75 -5.50 -22.45
CA LEU A 573 2.50 -4.74 -22.50
C LEU A 573 2.55 -3.41 -21.73
N ARG A 574 3.74 -2.91 -21.39
CA ARG A 574 3.90 -1.58 -20.80
C ARG A 574 3.26 -0.49 -21.66
N LEU A 575 3.02 0.67 -21.11
CA LEU A 575 2.56 1.84 -21.84
C LEU A 575 3.49 2.13 -23.04
N ARG A 576 2.90 2.62 -24.09
CA ARG A 576 3.63 3.18 -25.24
C ARG A 576 4.21 4.54 -24.85
N GLN A 577 5.33 4.91 -25.49
CA GLN A 577 6.02 6.15 -25.17
C GLN A 577 5.13 7.39 -25.34
N ASP A 578 4.31 7.41 -26.41
CA ASP A 578 3.38 8.50 -26.70
C ASP A 578 2.34 8.73 -25.57
N LYS A 579 1.76 7.65 -25.04
CA LYS A 579 0.82 7.72 -23.91
C LYS A 579 1.52 8.08 -22.59
N PHE A 580 2.70 7.53 -22.36
CA PHE A 580 3.51 7.88 -21.19
C PHE A 580 3.83 9.37 -21.16
N ASP A 581 4.29 9.92 -22.30
CA ASP A 581 4.63 11.35 -22.41
C ASP A 581 3.40 12.23 -22.20
N LEU A 582 2.21 11.79 -22.67
CA LEU A 582 0.94 12.47 -22.41
C LEU A 582 0.62 12.50 -20.92
N TYR A 583 0.62 11.36 -20.23
CA TYR A 583 0.33 11.27 -18.80
C TYR A 583 1.34 12.06 -17.94
N MET A 584 2.61 12.05 -18.33
CA MET A 584 3.64 12.85 -17.65
C MET A 584 3.50 14.36 -17.93
N ALA A 585 2.95 14.74 -19.08
CA ALA A 585 2.65 16.15 -19.40
C ALA A 585 1.43 16.65 -18.60
N GLU A 586 0.41 15.83 -18.45
CA GLU A 586 -0.76 16.11 -17.60
C GLU A 586 -0.33 16.28 -16.14
N GLU A 587 0.49 15.36 -15.60
CA GLU A 587 1.03 15.46 -14.23
C GLU A 587 1.80 16.76 -14.01
N LYS A 588 2.70 17.11 -14.95
CA LYS A 588 3.47 18.37 -14.86
C LYS A 588 2.60 19.60 -15.00
N ALA A 589 1.51 19.53 -15.77
CA ALA A 589 0.57 20.64 -15.90
C ALA A 589 -0.20 20.83 -14.58
N ASP A 590 -0.63 19.76 -13.94
CA ASP A 590 -1.27 19.78 -12.63
C ASP A 590 -0.31 20.31 -11.56
N GLU A 591 0.95 19.86 -11.55
CA GLU A 591 1.99 20.38 -10.64
C GLU A 591 2.22 21.90 -10.85
N ARG A 592 2.28 22.39 -12.09
CA ARG A 592 2.43 23.84 -12.37
C ARG A 592 1.23 24.65 -11.94
N MET A 593 0.02 24.16 -12.16
CA MET A 593 -1.19 24.83 -11.66
C MET A 593 -1.21 24.83 -10.12
N GLU A 594 -0.62 23.83 -9.52
CA GLU A 594 -0.56 23.65 -8.08
C GLU A 594 0.59 24.45 -7.42
N TYR A 595 1.77 24.54 -8.06
CA TYR A 595 2.99 25.14 -7.46
C TYR A 595 3.39 26.51 -8.04
N GLY A 596 2.79 26.96 -9.17
CA GLY A 596 3.24 28.15 -9.91
C GLY A 596 4.56 27.90 -10.66
N ASP A 597 4.90 28.76 -11.63
CA ASP A 597 6.06 28.63 -12.52
C ASP A 597 7.45 28.70 -11.82
N GLY A 598 7.55 28.43 -10.54
CA GLY A 598 8.76 28.59 -9.73
C GLY A 598 9.29 27.30 -9.08
N ALA A 599 8.82 26.10 -9.47
CA ALA A 599 9.31 24.83 -8.93
C ALA A 599 10.37 24.18 -9.83
#